data_f6aaaf364269f8bcecaadae83506d466
#
_entry.id   f6aaaf364269f8bcecaadae83506d466
#
_cell.length_a   1.000
_cell.length_b   1.000
_cell.length_c   1.000
_cell.angle_alpha   90.00
_cell.angle_beta   90.00
_cell.angle_gamma   90.00
#
_symmetry.space_group_name_H-M   'P 1'
#
loop_
_entity.id
_entity.type
_entity.pdbx_description
1 polymer ?
#
loop_
_entity_poly.entity_id
_entity_poly.type
_entity_poly.pdbx_seq_one_letter_code
_entity_poly.pdbx_strand_id
1 'polypeptide(L)'
;MKTPQVDALPGMTPLGIKDTRPQFDREQHGGLFDRGGADSWYDRASDPHWYPEGTGNGAKVIELTPEEVAEYMAGFEHNETHSGKKSWN
;
A
#
# COMPACT_ATOMS: atom_id res chain seq x y z
N MET A 1 9.84 9.67 29.07
CA MET A 1 9.88 8.92 28.02
C MET A 1 9.02 9.45 26.98
N LYS A 2 9.43 9.28 25.82
CA LYS A 2 8.81 9.83 24.84
C LYS A 2 7.71 9.04 24.35
N THR A 3 6.74 9.58 23.92
CA THR A 3 5.67 8.93 23.34
C THR A 3 6.00 8.57 21.98
N PRO A 4 5.82 7.42 21.68
CA PRO A 4 6.19 6.99 20.41
C PRO A 4 5.26 7.45 19.39
N GLN A 5 5.23 7.47 18.64
CA GLN A 5 4.54 7.68 17.83
C GLN A 5 4.17 7.97 16.80
N VAL A 6 3.65 8.52 16.80
CA VAL A 6 3.17 9.08 15.73
C VAL A 6 4.03 9.27 14.64
N ASP A 7 5.22 9.32 14.80
CA ASP A 7 6.15 9.44 13.72
C ASP A 7 6.67 8.09 13.28
N ALA A 8 5.99 7.03 13.63
CA ALA A 8 6.39 5.72 13.13
C ALA A 8 6.28 5.69 11.62
N LEU A 9 7.22 5.06 10.98
CA LEU A 9 7.21 4.92 9.54
C LEU A 9 6.09 4.01 9.10
N PRO A 10 5.58 4.16 7.88
CA PRO A 10 4.58 3.23 7.37
C PRO A 10 5.09 1.79 7.44
N GLY A 11 4.23 0.90 7.87
CA GLY A 11 4.62 -0.48 8.08
C GLY A 11 5.26 -0.74 9.42
N MET A 12 5.33 0.28 10.28
CA MET A 12 5.90 0.17 11.60
C MET A 12 4.84 0.48 12.63
N THR A 13 4.96 -0.14 13.79
CA THR A 13 4.07 0.22 14.89
C THR A 13 4.57 1.52 15.51
N PRO A 14 3.76 2.17 16.33
CA PRO A 14 4.21 3.38 17.03
C PRO A 14 5.42 3.15 17.92
N LEU A 15 5.71 1.91 18.30
CA LEU A 15 6.89 1.62 19.09
C LEU A 15 8.13 1.38 18.24
N GLY A 16 8.01 1.53 16.92
CA GLY A 16 9.13 1.33 16.03
C GLY A 16 9.34 -0.10 15.59
N ILE A 17 8.42 -0.98 15.94
CA ILE A 17 8.51 -2.38 15.54
C ILE A 17 7.83 -2.53 14.19
N LYS A 18 8.49 -3.20 13.26
CA LYS A 18 7.93 -3.37 11.94
C LYS A 18 6.61 -4.13 12.02
N ASP A 19 5.63 -3.65 11.29
CA ASP A 19 4.34 -4.31 11.20
C ASP A 19 4.52 -5.59 10.40
N THR A 20 4.13 -6.72 10.98
CA THR A 20 4.31 -8.00 10.31
C THR A 20 3.08 -8.45 9.53
N ARG A 21 2.04 -7.67 9.50
CA ARG A 21 0.85 -8.01 8.72
C ARG A 21 1.17 -7.91 7.24
N PRO A 22 0.91 -8.95 6.45
CA PRO A 22 1.35 -8.96 5.05
C PRO A 22 0.77 -7.82 4.22
N GLN A 23 -0.44 -7.39 4.49
CA GLN A 23 -1.03 -6.32 3.69
C GLN A 23 -0.30 -4.99 3.85
N PHE A 24 0.45 -4.82 4.96
CA PHE A 24 1.21 -3.59 5.19
C PHE A 24 2.69 -3.73 4.83
N ASP A 25 3.09 -4.87 4.28
CA ASP A 25 4.46 -5.05 3.84
C ASP A 25 4.57 -4.41 2.45
N ARG A 26 5.29 -3.31 2.36
CA ARG A 26 5.39 -2.55 1.12
C ARG A 26 6.18 -3.25 0.04
N GLU A 27 6.92 -4.29 0.41
CA GLU A 27 7.64 -5.09 -0.58
C GLU A 27 6.82 -6.30 -1.02
N GLN A 28 5.67 -6.52 -0.42
CA GLN A 28 4.82 -7.65 -0.76
C GLN A 28 4.16 -7.41 -2.10
N HIS A 29 4.41 -8.30 -3.06
CA HIS A 29 3.75 -8.22 -4.36
C HIS A 29 2.26 -8.48 -4.17
N GLY A 30 1.45 -7.53 -4.55
CA GLY A 30 0.01 -7.60 -4.35
C GLY A 30 -0.47 -6.95 -3.06
N GLY A 31 0.43 -6.47 -2.20
CA GLY A 31 0.03 -5.78 -0.99
C GLY A 31 -0.59 -4.43 -1.26
N LEU A 32 -1.07 -3.79 -0.20
CA LEU A 32 -1.81 -2.53 -0.34
C LEU A 32 -0.98 -1.45 -1.03
N PHE A 33 0.22 -1.19 -0.55
CA PHE A 33 1.08 -0.15 -1.11
C PHE A 33 1.44 -0.50 -2.56
N ASP A 34 1.77 -1.76 -2.81
CA ASP A 34 2.10 -2.21 -4.15
C ASP A 34 0.95 -2.00 -5.13
N ARG A 35 -0.27 -2.33 -4.72
CA ARG A 35 -1.42 -2.19 -5.61
C ARG A 35 -1.78 -0.73 -5.85
N GLY A 36 -1.63 0.11 -4.80
CA GLY A 36 -1.85 1.54 -4.99
C GLY A 36 -0.88 2.11 -6.00
N GLY A 37 0.39 1.78 -5.86
CA GLY A 37 1.41 2.25 -6.79
C GLY A 37 1.16 1.74 -8.21
N ALA A 38 0.74 0.48 -8.34
CA ALA A 38 0.47 -0.10 -9.66
C ALA A 38 -0.69 0.60 -10.34
N ASP A 39 -1.76 0.87 -9.60
CA ASP A 39 -2.91 1.54 -10.21
C ASP A 39 -2.55 2.94 -10.71
N SER A 40 -1.74 3.67 -9.94
CA SER A 40 -1.24 4.95 -10.39
C SER A 40 -0.34 4.80 -11.62
N TRP A 41 0.55 3.82 -11.60
CA TRP A 41 1.49 3.60 -12.71
C TRP A 41 0.75 3.32 -14.02
N TYR A 42 -0.35 2.54 -13.94
CA TYR A 42 -1.13 2.22 -15.14
C TYR A 42 -2.23 3.25 -15.42
N ASP A 43 -2.19 4.36 -14.70
CA ASP A 43 -3.13 5.48 -14.91
C ASP A 43 -4.58 5.06 -14.70
N ARG A 44 -4.79 4.23 -13.69
CA ARG A 44 -6.14 3.81 -13.30
C ARG A 44 -6.64 4.68 -12.18
N ALA A 45 -7.94 4.74 -12.03
CA ALA A 45 -8.51 5.39 -10.87
C ALA A 45 -8.15 4.60 -9.61
N SER A 46 -8.06 5.27 -8.46
CA SER A 46 -7.78 4.56 -7.23
C SER A 46 -8.92 3.60 -6.91
N ASP A 47 -8.57 2.41 -6.48
CA ASP A 47 -9.54 1.36 -6.18
C ASP A 47 -8.94 0.49 -5.07
N PRO A 48 -9.09 0.91 -3.81
CA PRO A 48 -8.42 0.23 -2.70
C PRO A 48 -8.72 -1.26 -2.64
N HIS A 49 -7.66 -2.05 -2.68
CA HIS A 49 -7.73 -3.50 -2.64
C HIS A 49 -6.33 -4.07 -2.44
N TRP A 50 -6.25 -5.36 -2.21
CA TRP A 50 -4.96 -6.05 -2.24
C TRP A 50 -5.17 -7.53 -2.53
N TYR A 51 -4.09 -8.23 -2.84
CA TYR A 51 -4.11 -9.65 -3.16
C TYR A 51 -3.21 -10.40 -2.17
N PRO A 52 -3.77 -11.08 -1.18
CA PRO A 52 -2.94 -11.77 -0.18
C PRO A 52 -1.96 -12.78 -0.77
N GLU A 53 -2.28 -13.34 -1.91
CA GLU A 53 -1.44 -14.36 -2.52
C GLU A 53 -0.71 -13.86 -3.75
N GLY A 54 -0.57 -12.56 -3.89
CA GLY A 54 0.11 -11.96 -5.03
C GLY A 54 -0.87 -11.50 -6.07
N THR A 55 -0.49 -10.47 -6.81
CA THR A 55 -1.36 -9.86 -7.80
C THR A 55 -1.87 -10.90 -8.79
N GLY A 56 -3.18 -10.94 -8.93
CA GLY A 56 -3.81 -11.84 -9.90
C GLY A 56 -3.96 -13.27 -9.43
N ASN A 57 -3.50 -13.58 -8.22
CA ASN A 57 -3.60 -14.91 -7.68
C ASN A 57 -4.61 -14.92 -6.53
N GLY A 58 -5.51 -15.86 -6.54
CA GLY A 58 -6.47 -15.99 -5.45
C GLY A 58 -7.44 -14.83 -5.39
N ALA A 59 -8.03 -14.64 -4.23
CA ALA A 59 -9.10 -13.66 -4.06
C ALA A 59 -8.54 -12.25 -3.92
N LYS A 60 -9.27 -11.30 -4.46
CA LYS A 60 -8.99 -9.89 -4.29
C LYS A 60 -9.75 -9.42 -3.05
N VAL A 61 -9.06 -8.80 -2.12
CA VAL A 61 -9.68 -8.29 -0.89
C VAL A 61 -10.07 -6.84 -1.11
N ILE A 62 -11.35 -6.56 -1.00
CA ILE A 62 -11.87 -5.22 -1.22
C ILE A 62 -12.52 -4.61 0.01
N GLU A 63 -12.78 -5.40 1.04
CA GLU A 63 -13.34 -4.86 2.28
C GLU A 63 -12.19 -4.49 3.19
N LEU A 64 -11.88 -3.21 3.23
CA LEU A 64 -10.69 -2.73 3.91
C LEU A 64 -11.06 -1.82 5.07
N THR A 65 -10.22 -1.86 6.10
CA THR A 65 -10.33 -0.90 7.21
C THR A 65 -9.81 0.44 6.72
N PRO A 66 -10.13 1.53 7.44
CA PRO A 66 -9.56 2.84 7.07
C PRO A 66 -8.03 2.84 7.04
N GLU A 67 -7.39 2.08 7.93
CA GLU A 67 -5.94 1.97 7.94
C GLU A 67 -5.42 1.31 6.66
N GLU A 68 -6.12 0.29 6.21
CA GLU A 68 -5.74 -0.39 4.97
C GLU A 68 -5.95 0.50 3.76
N VAL A 69 -7.06 1.24 3.72
CA VAL A 69 -7.29 2.18 2.64
C VAL A 69 -6.19 3.23 2.60
N ALA A 70 -5.78 3.73 3.77
CA ALA A 70 -4.73 4.72 3.84
C ALA A 70 -3.40 4.18 3.30
N GLU A 71 -3.10 2.92 3.57
CA GLU A 71 -1.86 2.33 3.07
C GLU A 71 -1.90 2.18 1.55
N TYR A 72 -3.04 1.77 0.99
CA TYR A 72 -3.20 1.72 -0.47
C TYR A 72 -3.01 3.10 -1.07
N MET A 73 -3.66 4.11 -0.48
CA MET A 73 -3.56 5.47 -1.01
C MET A 73 -2.15 6.03 -0.87
N ALA A 74 -1.42 5.63 0.17
CA ALA A 74 -0.04 6.04 0.30
C ALA A 74 0.78 5.54 -0.90
N GLY A 75 0.54 4.30 -1.33
CA GLY A 75 1.22 3.77 -2.51
C GLY A 75 0.81 4.50 -3.78
N PHE A 76 -0.48 4.77 -3.92
CA PHE A 76 -0.99 5.49 -5.09
C PHE A 76 -0.35 6.87 -5.18
N GLU A 77 -0.36 7.61 -4.06
CA GLU A 77 0.18 8.96 -4.06
C GLU A 77 1.70 8.99 -4.20
N HIS A 78 2.37 7.99 -3.64
CA HIS A 78 3.81 7.89 -3.80
C HIS A 78 4.17 7.79 -5.29
N ASN A 79 3.46 6.97 -6.03
CA ASN A 79 3.71 6.83 -7.45
C ASN A 79 3.32 8.09 -8.21
N GLU A 80 2.21 8.73 -7.83
CA GLU A 80 1.80 9.98 -8.49
C GLU A 80 2.87 11.05 -8.35
N THR A 81 3.55 11.06 -7.21
CA THR A 81 4.52 12.11 -6.91
C THR A 81 5.92 11.77 -7.39
N HIS A 82 6.35 10.52 -7.30
CA HIS A 82 7.75 10.16 -7.46
C HIS A 82 8.07 9.27 -8.66
N SER A 83 7.09 8.59 -9.22
CA SER A 83 7.41 7.57 -10.19
C SER A 83 6.94 7.85 -11.61
N GLY A 84 5.84 8.44 -11.81
CA GLY A 84 5.33 8.66 -13.16
C GLY A 84 4.38 7.56 -13.60
N LYS A 85 4.13 7.50 -14.89
CA LYS A 85 3.10 6.62 -15.43
C LYS A 85 3.66 5.78 -16.56
N LYS A 86 3.02 4.65 -16.77
CA LYS A 86 3.38 3.79 -17.88
C LYS A 86 3.07 4.51 -19.20
N SER A 87 3.97 4.37 -20.14
CA SER A 87 3.73 4.91 -21.49
C SER A 87 2.87 3.93 -22.25
N TRP A 88 1.85 4.45 -22.91
CA TRP A 88 0.94 3.63 -23.68
C TRP A 88 1.22 3.72 -25.19
N ASN A 89 2.33 4.29 -25.57
CA ASN A 89 2.67 4.39 -27.00
C ASN A 89 3.17 3.10 -27.56
#